data_47f618a7a8e887f9310773c00ccf0045
#
_entry.id   47f618a7a8e887f9310773c00ccf0045
#
_cell.length_a   1.000
_cell.length_b   1.000
_cell.length_c   1.000
_cell.angle_alpha   90.00
_cell.angle_beta   90.00
_cell.angle_gamma   90.00
#
_symmetry.space_group_name_H-M   'P 1'
#
loop_
_entity.id
_entity.type
_entity.pdbx_description
1 polymer ?
#
loop_
_entity_poly.entity_id
_entity_poly.type
_entity_poly.pdbx_seq_one_letter_code
_entity_poly.pdbx_strand_id
1 'polypeptide(L)'
;MLRTAGARAVGIAHPFSVGSPLFIGCRFDMEMHDWNAVDYIEVFNTSVSESDMGAHPMAEAFIGNSRALALWERLVLKGQRIAAVTGKDLHSMPRDAEVFTTYAIVDEACTLNAADAVLGAVLRRQTIVTKGPLFTAHSEKGRVTVIFDNTSGYLDWAPAQAAAPVLELRDSTGAVQRAETDLRTPLSLSLAPGARSAVLKLYAGACAPVHLLAVGAPLYLDKEGNG
;
A
#
# COMPACT_ATOMS: atom_id res chain seq x y z
N MET A 1 -17.01 -12.08 -16.15
CA MET A 1 -18.21 -11.25 -16.11
C MET A 1 -17.93 -9.74 -16.08
N LEU A 2 -17.29 -9.16 -15.04
CA LEU A 2 -17.11 -7.68 -14.96
C LEU A 2 -16.33 -7.13 -16.15
N ARG A 3 -15.22 -7.76 -16.55
CA ARG A 3 -14.44 -7.30 -17.70
C ARG A 3 -15.17 -7.44 -19.03
N THR A 4 -15.98 -8.48 -19.21
CA THR A 4 -16.83 -8.62 -20.40
C THR A 4 -17.95 -7.59 -20.43
N ALA A 5 -18.32 -7.03 -19.30
CA ALA A 5 -19.23 -5.90 -19.18
C ALA A 5 -18.55 -4.54 -19.35
N GLY A 6 -17.25 -4.49 -19.71
CA GLY A 6 -16.51 -3.27 -19.98
C GLY A 6 -15.77 -2.67 -18.78
N ALA A 7 -15.68 -3.37 -17.64
CA ALA A 7 -14.90 -2.88 -16.52
C ALA A 7 -13.42 -2.76 -16.87
N ARG A 8 -12.83 -1.58 -16.74
CA ARG A 8 -11.43 -1.29 -17.02
C ARG A 8 -10.52 -1.75 -15.86
N ALA A 9 -11.02 -1.69 -14.63
CA ALA A 9 -10.35 -2.20 -13.43
C ALA A 9 -11.38 -2.88 -12.52
N VAL A 10 -10.92 -3.87 -11.76
CA VAL A 10 -11.72 -4.61 -10.77
C VAL A 10 -10.98 -4.57 -9.45
N GLY A 11 -11.64 -4.11 -8.40
CA GLY A 11 -11.06 -4.01 -7.09
C GLY A 11 -11.95 -4.59 -6.00
N ILE A 12 -11.34 -4.85 -4.85
CA ILE A 12 -12.03 -5.27 -3.65
C ILE A 12 -11.97 -4.13 -2.63
N ALA A 13 -13.14 -3.58 -2.32
CA ALA A 13 -13.29 -2.58 -1.28
C ALA A 13 -13.35 -3.25 0.10
N HIS A 14 -12.72 -2.63 1.09
CA HIS A 14 -12.75 -2.99 2.53
C HIS A 14 -12.96 -4.49 2.82
N PRO A 15 -12.05 -5.40 2.37
CA PRO A 15 -12.28 -6.86 2.33
C PRO A 15 -12.57 -7.51 3.68
N PHE A 16 -12.32 -6.82 4.78
CA PHE A 16 -12.52 -7.32 6.13
C PHE A 16 -13.47 -6.47 6.97
N SER A 17 -14.15 -5.53 6.36
CA SER A 17 -15.23 -4.80 7.05
C SER A 17 -16.30 -5.79 7.50
N VAL A 18 -16.63 -5.77 8.78
CA VAL A 18 -17.50 -6.79 9.37
C VAL A 18 -18.96 -6.41 9.21
N GLY A 19 -19.27 -5.16 8.88
CA GLY A 19 -20.63 -4.66 8.91
C GLY A 19 -21.28 -4.82 10.30
N SER A 20 -22.22 -3.99 10.63
CA SER A 20 -23.10 -4.28 11.78
C SER A 20 -24.31 -5.08 11.29
N PRO A 21 -25.09 -5.69 12.18
CA PRO A 21 -26.38 -6.28 11.79
C PRO A 21 -27.32 -5.32 11.06
N LEU A 22 -27.05 -4.00 11.18
CA LEU A 22 -27.79 -2.93 10.51
C LEU A 22 -27.16 -2.53 9.15
N PHE A 23 -25.94 -2.97 8.86
CA PHE A 23 -25.16 -2.61 7.66
C PHE A 23 -24.51 -3.85 7.03
N ILE A 24 -25.32 -4.86 6.72
CA ILE A 24 -24.86 -6.13 6.13
C ILE A 24 -24.15 -5.93 4.80
N GLY A 25 -24.50 -4.88 4.04
CA GLY A 25 -23.90 -4.57 2.75
C GLY A 25 -22.42 -4.16 2.77
N CYS A 26 -21.84 -3.88 3.96
CA CYS A 26 -20.42 -3.54 4.09
C CYS A 26 -19.51 -4.78 4.12
N ARG A 27 -20.05 -5.98 4.20
CA ARG A 27 -19.27 -7.20 4.30
C ARG A 27 -18.90 -7.74 2.92
N PHE A 28 -17.61 -7.97 2.71
CA PHE A 28 -17.15 -8.75 1.58
C PHE A 28 -17.14 -10.25 1.96
N ASP A 29 -18.05 -11.01 1.41
CA ASP A 29 -18.23 -12.44 1.69
C ASP A 29 -18.11 -13.33 0.43
N MET A 30 -17.63 -12.75 -0.68
CA MET A 30 -17.40 -13.50 -1.90
C MET A 30 -16.18 -14.40 -1.76
N GLU A 31 -16.28 -15.65 -2.18
CA GLU A 31 -15.16 -16.55 -2.32
C GLU A 31 -14.35 -16.18 -3.58
N MET A 32 -13.08 -15.86 -3.38
CA MET A 32 -12.19 -15.51 -4.50
C MET A 32 -11.50 -16.75 -5.06
N HIS A 33 -11.96 -17.19 -6.22
CA HIS A 33 -11.39 -18.34 -6.92
C HIS A 33 -10.19 -17.98 -7.80
N ASP A 34 -10.14 -16.74 -8.31
CA ASP A 34 -9.05 -16.27 -9.19
C ASP A 34 -8.64 -14.84 -8.85
N TRP A 35 -7.50 -14.69 -8.19
CA TRP A 35 -6.92 -13.40 -7.84
C TRP A 35 -6.37 -12.63 -9.04
N ASN A 36 -6.13 -13.28 -10.19
CA ASN A 36 -5.71 -12.58 -11.42
C ASN A 36 -6.83 -11.70 -12.00
N ALA A 37 -8.07 -11.92 -11.59
CA ALA A 37 -9.19 -11.07 -11.96
C ALA A 37 -9.23 -9.74 -11.22
N VAL A 38 -8.43 -9.58 -10.13
CA VAL A 38 -8.43 -8.41 -9.26
C VAL A 38 -7.22 -7.51 -9.57
N ASP A 39 -7.46 -6.23 -9.80
CA ASP A 39 -6.41 -5.26 -10.07
C ASP A 39 -5.91 -4.56 -8.81
N TYR A 40 -6.81 -4.31 -7.82
CA TYR A 40 -6.46 -3.61 -6.60
C TYR A 40 -7.27 -4.09 -5.40
N ILE A 41 -6.71 -3.88 -4.22
CA ILE A 41 -7.37 -4.11 -2.93
C ILE A 41 -7.27 -2.81 -2.11
N GLU A 42 -8.37 -2.41 -1.50
CA GLU A 42 -8.34 -1.41 -0.45
C GLU A 42 -7.68 -2.00 0.80
N VAL A 43 -6.45 -1.57 1.05
CA VAL A 43 -5.68 -1.97 2.23
C VAL A 43 -5.98 -1.09 3.44
N PHE A 44 -6.51 0.11 3.20
CA PHE A 44 -7.04 1.01 4.21
C PHE A 44 -8.37 1.57 3.76
N ASN A 45 -9.35 1.48 4.64
CA ASN A 45 -10.63 2.15 4.51
C ASN A 45 -10.82 3.02 5.77
N THR A 46 -11.00 4.31 5.57
CA THR A 46 -11.02 5.30 6.66
C THR A 46 -12.40 5.92 6.81
N SER A 47 -13.39 5.12 7.12
CA SER A 47 -14.67 5.63 7.63
C SER A 47 -14.56 6.14 9.07
N VAL A 48 -13.45 5.80 9.76
CA VAL A 48 -13.13 6.19 11.15
C VAL A 48 -11.76 6.85 11.15
N SER A 49 -11.56 7.83 12.03
CA SER A 49 -10.27 8.49 12.24
C SER A 49 -9.14 7.48 12.49
N GLU A 50 -8.03 7.63 11.81
CA GLU A 50 -6.89 6.70 11.92
C GLU A 50 -6.13 6.83 13.23
N SER A 51 -6.22 7.99 13.90
CA SER A 51 -5.80 8.12 15.28
C SER A 51 -6.48 7.10 16.19
N ASP A 52 -7.67 6.65 15.80
CA ASP A 52 -8.42 5.64 16.52
C ASP A 52 -7.97 4.20 16.20
N MET A 53 -7.28 3.95 15.08
CA MET A 53 -6.86 2.59 14.71
C MET A 53 -5.84 1.99 15.69
N GLY A 54 -5.02 2.81 16.31
CA GLY A 54 -4.10 2.37 17.37
C GLY A 54 -4.70 2.45 18.77
N ALA A 55 -5.70 3.30 18.97
CA ALA A 55 -6.30 3.58 20.27
C ALA A 55 -7.60 2.78 20.52
N HIS A 56 -8.31 2.38 19.47
CA HIS A 56 -9.55 1.63 19.57
C HIS A 56 -9.48 0.27 18.87
N PRO A 57 -9.26 -0.82 19.63
CA PRO A 57 -9.34 -2.19 19.10
C PRO A 57 -10.66 -2.47 18.37
N MET A 58 -11.71 -1.75 18.69
CA MET A 58 -13.02 -1.85 18.04
C MET A 58 -12.98 -1.36 16.59
N ALA A 59 -12.27 -0.27 16.27
CA ALA A 59 -12.20 0.23 14.90
C ALA A 59 -11.52 -0.78 13.97
N GLU A 60 -10.39 -1.37 14.38
CA GLU A 60 -9.73 -2.43 13.63
C GLU A 60 -10.59 -3.70 13.53
N ALA A 61 -11.34 -4.04 14.58
CA ALA A 61 -12.26 -5.17 14.57
C ALA A 61 -13.41 -4.99 13.54
N PHE A 62 -13.85 -3.74 13.31
CA PHE A 62 -14.93 -3.46 12.35
C PHE A 62 -14.42 -3.28 10.92
N ILE A 63 -13.28 -2.63 10.72
CA ILE A 63 -12.76 -2.28 9.40
C ILE A 63 -11.76 -3.33 8.91
N GLY A 64 -10.90 -3.85 9.79
CA GLY A 64 -9.94 -4.90 9.49
C GLY A 64 -8.83 -4.48 8.53
N ASN A 65 -8.36 -3.23 8.60
CA ASN A 65 -7.32 -2.68 7.73
C ASN A 65 -6.00 -3.45 7.83
N SER A 66 -5.56 -3.83 9.03
CA SER A 66 -4.34 -4.63 9.20
C SER A 66 -4.47 -6.02 8.54
N ARG A 67 -5.67 -6.60 8.53
CA ARG A 67 -5.97 -7.86 7.85
C ARG A 67 -5.99 -7.69 6.33
N ALA A 68 -6.50 -6.57 5.83
CA ALA A 68 -6.50 -6.23 4.41
C ALA A 68 -5.08 -6.04 3.88
N LEU A 69 -4.25 -5.30 4.61
CA LEU A 69 -2.83 -5.13 4.31
C LEU A 69 -2.08 -6.47 4.32
N ALA A 70 -2.30 -7.31 5.33
CA ALA A 70 -1.68 -8.63 5.41
C ALA A 70 -2.13 -9.57 4.28
N LEU A 71 -3.39 -9.49 3.85
CA LEU A 71 -3.89 -10.23 2.68
C LEU A 71 -3.18 -9.78 1.41
N TRP A 72 -3.14 -8.46 1.15
CA TRP A 72 -2.47 -7.90 -0.01
C TRP A 72 -0.98 -8.28 -0.05
N GLU A 73 -0.25 -8.09 1.05
CA GLU A 73 1.16 -8.47 1.16
C GLU A 73 1.38 -9.95 0.82
N ARG A 74 0.57 -10.83 1.41
CA ARG A 74 0.64 -12.27 1.14
C ARG A 74 0.40 -12.61 -0.33
N LEU A 75 -0.55 -11.93 -0.98
CA LEU A 75 -0.86 -12.14 -2.40
C LEU A 75 0.27 -11.68 -3.30
N VAL A 76 0.82 -10.48 -3.04
CA VAL A 76 1.98 -9.96 -3.78
C VAL A 76 3.19 -10.89 -3.63
N LEU A 77 3.49 -11.34 -2.42
CA LEU A 77 4.61 -12.25 -2.16
C LEU A 77 4.40 -13.65 -2.79
N LYS A 78 3.16 -14.03 -3.08
CA LYS A 78 2.83 -15.21 -3.90
C LYS A 78 2.86 -14.95 -5.41
N GLY A 79 3.23 -13.75 -5.85
CA GLY A 79 3.34 -13.37 -7.25
C GLY A 79 2.04 -12.83 -7.88
N GLN A 80 0.98 -12.63 -7.10
CA GLN A 80 -0.25 -12.01 -7.60
C GLN A 80 -0.02 -10.52 -7.86
N ARG A 81 -0.41 -10.04 -9.04
CA ARG A 81 -0.19 -8.66 -9.48
C ARG A 81 -1.39 -7.78 -9.10
N ILE A 82 -1.36 -7.26 -7.88
CA ILE A 82 -2.46 -6.50 -7.27
C ILE A 82 -1.93 -5.20 -6.66
N ALA A 83 -2.56 -4.06 -6.99
CA ALA A 83 -2.23 -2.77 -6.40
C ALA A 83 -2.81 -2.62 -4.98
N ALA A 84 -2.11 -1.91 -4.11
CA ALA A 84 -2.68 -1.41 -2.87
C ALA A 84 -3.30 -0.03 -3.10
N VAL A 85 -4.52 0.17 -2.61
CA VAL A 85 -5.19 1.48 -2.63
C VAL A 85 -5.87 1.75 -1.29
N THR A 86 -6.32 2.98 -1.10
CA THR A 86 -7.19 3.34 0.02
C THR A 86 -8.58 3.69 -0.49
N GLY A 87 -9.61 3.32 0.27
CA GLY A 87 -10.93 3.91 0.22
C GLY A 87 -11.18 4.79 1.43
N LYS A 88 -12.09 5.73 1.32
CA LYS A 88 -12.46 6.57 2.48
C LYS A 88 -13.86 6.27 2.99
N ASP A 89 -14.70 5.63 2.17
CA ASP A 89 -16.09 5.27 2.52
C ASP A 89 -16.80 6.39 3.31
N LEU A 90 -16.66 7.63 2.77
CA LEU A 90 -17.01 8.85 3.47
C LEU A 90 -18.51 8.98 3.64
N HIS A 91 -18.98 8.90 4.88
CA HIS A 91 -20.34 9.19 5.28
C HIS A 91 -20.48 10.55 5.97
N SER A 92 -19.34 11.20 6.27
CA SER A 92 -19.24 12.56 6.82
C SER A 92 -17.91 13.17 6.43
N MET A 93 -17.78 14.51 6.56
CA MET A 93 -16.49 15.16 6.33
C MET A 93 -15.47 14.68 7.37
N PRO A 94 -14.27 14.21 6.94
CA PRO A 94 -13.22 13.82 7.87
C PRO A 94 -12.77 15.04 8.68
N ARG A 95 -12.59 14.86 9.98
CA ARG A 95 -12.13 15.91 10.90
C ARG A 95 -10.62 15.94 11.01
N ASP A 96 -9.94 14.85 10.68
CA ASP A 96 -8.51 14.67 10.86
C ASP A 96 -7.77 14.68 9.52
N ALA A 97 -6.62 15.36 9.48
CA ALA A 97 -5.78 15.48 8.29
C ALA A 97 -4.91 14.24 8.03
N GLU A 98 -4.71 13.40 9.03
CA GLU A 98 -3.81 12.24 8.97
C GLU A 98 -4.51 10.99 8.44
N VAL A 99 -4.91 11.00 7.19
CA VAL A 99 -5.50 9.82 6.55
C VAL A 99 -4.58 9.26 5.47
N PHE A 100 -4.52 7.94 5.37
CA PHE A 100 -3.84 7.31 4.24
C PHE A 100 -4.47 7.76 2.93
N THR A 101 -3.63 8.11 1.99
CA THR A 101 -4.02 8.54 0.64
C THR A 101 -3.28 7.68 -0.39
N THR A 102 -3.95 7.32 -1.48
CA THR A 102 -3.32 6.65 -2.61
C THR A 102 -2.69 7.68 -3.53
N TYR A 103 -1.41 7.54 -3.79
CA TYR A 103 -0.69 8.27 -4.84
C TYR A 103 -0.41 7.32 -5.99
N ALA A 104 -0.68 7.79 -7.20
CA ALA A 104 -0.36 7.08 -8.43
C ALA A 104 1.02 7.57 -8.93
N ILE A 105 1.93 6.65 -9.18
CA ILE A 105 3.23 6.96 -9.80
C ILE A 105 3.00 7.03 -11.31
N VAL A 106 3.14 8.22 -11.86
CA VAL A 106 2.94 8.52 -13.28
C VAL A 106 4.24 9.05 -13.84
N ASP A 107 4.60 8.61 -15.05
CA ASP A 107 5.76 9.10 -15.77
C ASP A 107 5.56 10.60 -16.13
N GLU A 108 6.58 11.43 -15.96
CA GLU A 108 6.56 12.85 -16.35
C GLU A 108 6.27 13.04 -17.85
N ALA A 109 6.70 12.10 -18.69
CA ALA A 109 6.42 12.10 -20.13
C ALA A 109 4.99 11.64 -20.49
N CYS A 110 4.14 11.35 -19.51
CA CYS A 110 2.80 10.85 -19.74
C CYS A 110 1.92 11.93 -20.40
N THR A 111 1.45 11.65 -21.60
CA THR A 111 0.56 12.55 -22.37
C THR A 111 -0.93 12.24 -22.19
N LEU A 112 -1.27 11.25 -21.35
CA LEU A 112 -2.64 10.87 -21.05
C LEU A 112 -3.33 11.93 -20.19
N ASN A 113 -4.66 11.98 -20.27
CA ASN A 113 -5.42 12.74 -19.27
C ASN A 113 -5.23 12.12 -17.87
N ALA A 114 -5.48 12.91 -16.83
CA ALA A 114 -5.22 12.52 -15.44
C ALA A 114 -5.96 11.22 -15.04
N ALA A 115 -7.19 11.02 -15.49
CA ALA A 115 -7.97 9.83 -15.16
C ALA A 115 -7.35 8.56 -15.76
N ASP A 116 -6.95 8.60 -17.02
CA ASP A 116 -6.30 7.48 -17.70
C ASP A 116 -4.88 7.22 -17.15
N ALA A 117 -4.15 8.27 -16.78
CA ALA A 117 -2.83 8.16 -16.17
C ALA A 117 -2.92 7.45 -14.82
N VAL A 118 -3.84 7.87 -13.95
CA VAL A 118 -4.08 7.26 -12.64
C VAL A 118 -4.55 5.81 -12.78
N LEU A 119 -5.53 5.55 -13.65
CA LEU A 119 -5.99 4.19 -13.90
C LEU A 119 -4.86 3.31 -14.43
N GLY A 120 -4.04 3.84 -15.35
CA GLY A 120 -2.86 3.15 -15.87
C GLY A 120 -1.86 2.80 -14.76
N ALA A 121 -1.61 3.70 -13.83
CA ALA A 121 -0.73 3.45 -12.69
C ALA A 121 -1.30 2.33 -11.79
N VAL A 122 -2.58 2.35 -11.47
CA VAL A 122 -3.24 1.26 -10.72
C VAL A 122 -3.08 -0.08 -11.45
N LEU A 123 -3.36 -0.12 -12.75
CA LEU A 123 -3.24 -1.34 -13.56
C LEU A 123 -1.78 -1.84 -13.67
N ARG A 124 -0.80 -0.96 -13.60
CA ARG A 124 0.62 -1.31 -13.53
C ARG A 124 1.10 -1.59 -12.09
N ARG A 125 0.24 -1.43 -11.07
CA ARG A 125 0.54 -1.61 -9.64
C ARG A 125 1.53 -0.56 -9.11
N GLN A 126 1.55 0.59 -9.74
CA GLN A 126 2.40 1.74 -9.41
C GLN A 126 1.64 2.70 -8.49
N THR A 127 1.31 2.23 -7.30
CA THR A 127 0.59 3.01 -6.29
C THR A 127 1.35 2.99 -4.97
N ILE A 128 1.31 4.12 -4.27
CA ILE A 128 1.80 4.26 -2.90
C ILE A 128 0.62 4.63 -2.03
N VAL A 129 0.47 3.95 -0.91
CA VAL A 129 -0.52 4.29 0.12
C VAL A 129 0.23 4.91 1.29
N THR A 130 -0.01 6.17 1.60
CA THR A 130 0.80 6.91 2.59
C THR A 130 0.00 7.93 3.37
N LYS A 131 0.50 8.23 4.59
CA LYS A 131 0.08 9.38 5.43
C LYS A 131 0.89 10.64 5.16
N GLY A 132 1.93 10.57 4.35
CA GLY A 132 2.78 11.72 4.05
C GLY A 132 4.03 11.34 3.28
N PRO A 133 4.99 10.57 3.83
CA PRO A 133 6.23 10.27 3.13
C PRO A 133 6.00 9.53 1.81
N LEU A 134 6.58 10.05 0.74
CA LEU A 134 6.56 9.42 -0.58
C LEU A 134 7.94 8.87 -0.91
N PHE A 135 7.97 7.72 -1.56
CA PHE A 135 9.19 7.11 -2.07
C PHE A 135 8.90 6.24 -3.28
N THR A 136 9.87 6.11 -4.14
CA THR A 136 9.88 5.12 -5.22
C THR A 136 10.96 4.08 -4.96
N ALA A 137 10.80 2.90 -5.53
CA ALA A 137 11.79 1.84 -5.43
C ALA A 137 11.96 1.16 -6.77
N HIS A 138 13.20 0.80 -7.07
CA HIS A 138 13.53 -0.04 -8.22
C HIS A 138 14.54 -1.11 -7.78
N SER A 139 14.53 -2.23 -8.47
CA SER A 139 15.48 -3.31 -8.21
C SER A 139 16.37 -3.56 -9.41
N GLU A 140 17.68 -3.68 -9.16
CA GLU A 140 18.68 -4.08 -10.13
C GLU A 140 19.61 -5.12 -9.51
N LYS A 141 19.78 -6.26 -10.18
CA LYS A 141 20.69 -7.34 -9.77
C LYS A 141 20.54 -7.75 -8.31
N GLY A 142 19.29 -7.85 -7.85
CA GLY A 142 18.96 -8.25 -6.48
C GLY A 142 19.19 -7.17 -5.41
N ARG A 143 19.41 -5.93 -5.82
CA ARG A 143 19.53 -4.77 -4.93
C ARG A 143 18.35 -3.83 -5.15
N VAL A 144 17.65 -3.50 -4.12
CA VAL A 144 16.55 -2.53 -4.13
C VAL A 144 17.10 -1.17 -3.72
N THR A 145 16.96 -0.18 -4.59
CA THR A 145 17.24 1.23 -4.28
C THR A 145 15.92 1.95 -4.04
N VAL A 146 15.82 2.61 -2.90
CA VAL A 146 14.67 3.41 -2.50
C VAL A 146 15.05 4.88 -2.52
N ILE A 147 14.26 5.69 -3.22
CA ILE A 147 14.45 7.13 -3.36
C ILE A 147 13.25 7.82 -2.76
N PHE A 148 13.48 8.71 -1.79
CA PHE A 148 12.44 9.49 -1.14
C PHE A 148 12.16 10.76 -1.95
N ASP A 149 10.89 11.11 -2.09
CA ASP A 149 10.48 12.36 -2.73
C ASP A 149 10.57 13.51 -1.72
N ASN A 150 11.50 14.40 -1.97
CA ASN A 150 11.77 15.57 -1.16
C ASN A 150 11.07 16.84 -1.68
N THR A 151 10.30 16.74 -2.76
CA THR A 151 9.69 17.90 -3.44
C THR A 151 8.23 18.10 -3.09
N SER A 152 7.56 17.09 -2.55
CA SER A 152 6.12 17.05 -2.37
C SER A 152 5.57 17.88 -1.19
N GLY A 153 6.41 18.57 -0.43
CA GLY A 153 5.99 19.34 0.75
C GLY A 153 5.55 18.49 1.96
N TYR A 154 5.51 17.17 1.82
CA TYR A 154 5.16 16.24 2.91
C TYR A 154 6.32 15.96 3.87
N LEU A 155 7.46 16.62 3.66
CA LEU A 155 8.61 16.55 4.57
C LEU A 155 8.34 17.26 5.92
N ASP A 156 7.35 18.14 5.96
CA ASP A 156 6.87 18.73 7.23
C ASP A 156 6.15 17.70 8.11
N TRP A 157 5.89 16.49 7.58
CA TRP A 157 5.48 15.38 8.39
C TRP A 157 6.69 14.86 9.17
N ALA A 158 7.08 15.58 10.18
CA ALA A 158 7.92 15.05 11.24
C ALA A 158 6.99 14.57 12.35
N PRO A 159 6.99 13.29 12.70
CA PRO A 159 6.40 12.91 13.98
C PRO A 159 7.12 13.73 15.03
N ALA A 160 6.40 14.56 15.71
CA ALA A 160 6.94 15.60 16.60
C ALA A 160 7.86 15.07 17.73
N GLN A 161 8.09 13.77 17.83
CA GLN A 161 8.92 13.10 18.86
C GLN A 161 9.31 11.65 18.50
N ALA A 162 9.37 11.22 17.25
CA ALA A 162 9.51 9.81 16.98
C ALA A 162 10.95 9.36 16.83
N ALA A 163 11.17 8.09 17.16
CA ALA A 163 12.30 7.31 16.73
C ALA A 163 12.48 7.43 15.21
N ALA A 164 13.72 7.31 14.72
CA ALA A 164 14.02 7.38 13.29
C ALA A 164 13.07 6.48 12.50
N PRO A 165 12.53 6.95 11.35
CA PRO A 165 11.69 6.12 10.49
C PRO A 165 12.46 4.86 10.06
N VAL A 166 11.74 3.75 9.97
CA VAL A 166 12.30 2.45 9.59
C VAL A 166 11.63 1.96 8.31
N LEU A 167 12.43 1.70 7.30
CA LEU A 167 11.98 1.04 6.09
C LEU A 167 12.16 -0.48 6.26
N GLU A 168 11.07 -1.22 6.04
CA GLU A 168 11.05 -2.68 6.01
C GLU A 168 10.86 -3.16 4.57
N LEU A 169 11.76 -4.01 4.10
CA LEU A 169 11.61 -4.79 2.88
C LEU A 169 11.33 -6.23 3.26
N ARG A 170 10.30 -6.81 2.68
CA ARG A 170 10.00 -8.24 2.77
C ARG A 170 9.90 -8.80 1.38
N ASP A 171 10.60 -9.89 1.10
CA ASP A 171 10.56 -10.56 -0.20
C ASP A 171 9.80 -11.89 -0.19
N SER A 172 9.58 -12.45 -1.37
CA SER A 172 8.81 -13.69 -1.59
C SER A 172 9.48 -14.95 -1.04
N THR A 173 10.73 -14.89 -0.60
CA THR A 173 11.40 -16.01 0.11
C THR A 173 11.09 -16.00 1.61
N GLY A 174 10.47 -14.92 2.10
CA GLY A 174 10.21 -14.66 3.50
C GLY A 174 11.32 -13.87 4.20
N ALA A 175 12.40 -13.50 3.49
CA ALA A 175 13.44 -12.67 4.06
C ALA A 175 12.92 -11.26 4.36
N VAL A 176 13.36 -10.72 5.50
CA VAL A 176 13.00 -9.38 5.96
C VAL A 176 14.26 -8.59 6.26
N GLN A 177 14.37 -7.40 5.67
CA GLN A 177 15.40 -6.44 6.03
C GLN A 177 14.78 -5.16 6.53
N ARG A 178 15.48 -4.50 7.45
CA ARG A 178 15.06 -3.23 8.03
C ARG A 178 16.24 -2.28 8.08
N ALA A 179 15.99 -1.03 7.77
CA ALA A 179 16.98 0.03 7.89
C ALA A 179 16.31 1.33 8.35
N GLU A 180 16.97 2.03 9.24
CA GLU A 180 16.60 3.39 9.59
C GLU A 180 16.87 4.33 8.41
N THR A 181 16.06 5.38 8.28
CA THR A 181 16.17 6.37 7.22
C THR A 181 15.92 7.77 7.74
N ASP A 182 16.56 8.74 7.10
CA ASP A 182 16.32 10.17 7.31
C ASP A 182 15.25 10.73 6.33
N LEU A 183 14.63 9.86 5.50
CA LEU A 183 13.69 10.21 4.43
C LEU A 183 14.27 11.18 3.37
N ARG A 184 15.58 11.28 3.27
CA ARG A 184 16.28 12.19 2.33
C ARG A 184 17.34 11.48 1.52
N THR A 185 18.13 10.65 2.19
CA THR A 185 19.21 9.90 1.56
C THR A 185 18.66 8.63 0.93
N PRO A 186 18.98 8.34 -0.36
CA PRO A 186 18.60 7.07 -0.97
C PRO A 186 19.08 5.88 -0.15
N LEU A 187 18.25 4.88 0.00
CA LEU A 187 18.51 3.70 0.81
C LEU A 187 18.65 2.48 -0.10
N SER A 188 19.61 1.61 0.20
CA SER A 188 19.82 0.38 -0.55
C SER A 188 19.65 -0.85 0.34
N LEU A 189 18.79 -1.77 -0.09
CA LEU A 189 18.50 -3.04 0.55
C LEU A 189 18.78 -4.20 -0.41
N SER A 190 19.02 -5.40 0.10
CA SER A 190 19.31 -6.57 -0.73
C SER A 190 18.14 -7.54 -0.73
N LEU A 191 17.84 -8.13 -1.86
CA LEU A 191 16.88 -9.23 -1.97
C LEU A 191 17.58 -10.56 -1.69
N ALA A 192 16.86 -11.49 -1.11
CA ALA A 192 17.39 -12.85 -1.00
C ALA A 192 17.47 -13.51 -2.40
N PRO A 193 18.44 -14.42 -2.61
CA PRO A 193 18.52 -15.15 -3.87
C PRO A 193 17.23 -15.90 -4.17
N GLY A 194 16.72 -15.73 -5.40
CA GLY A 194 15.48 -16.37 -5.84
C GLY A 194 14.19 -15.62 -5.48
N ALA A 195 14.29 -14.44 -4.87
CA ALA A 195 13.13 -13.57 -4.68
C ALA A 195 12.49 -13.21 -6.04
N ARG A 196 11.16 -13.24 -6.10
CA ARG A 196 10.37 -12.94 -7.32
C ARG A 196 9.45 -11.73 -7.13
N SER A 197 9.24 -11.33 -5.92
CA SER A 197 8.49 -10.13 -5.56
C SER A 197 8.95 -9.62 -4.21
N ALA A 198 8.71 -8.34 -3.97
CA ALA A 198 8.97 -7.73 -2.67
C ALA A 198 7.94 -6.63 -2.37
N VAL A 199 7.76 -6.36 -1.10
CA VAL A 199 6.96 -5.26 -0.59
C VAL A 199 7.81 -4.39 0.32
N LEU A 200 7.55 -3.09 0.29
CA LEU A 200 8.21 -2.08 1.09
C LEU A 200 7.19 -1.39 1.98
N LYS A 201 7.51 -1.29 3.26
CA LYS A 201 6.69 -0.57 4.24
C LYS A 201 7.56 0.37 5.06
N LEU A 202 7.09 1.59 5.24
CA LEU A 202 7.76 2.60 6.06
C LEU A 202 7.00 2.77 7.37
N TYR A 203 7.73 2.83 8.47
CA TYR A 203 7.18 2.96 9.81
C TYR A 203 7.79 4.14 10.57
N ALA A 204 7.04 4.73 11.50
CA ALA A 204 7.56 5.68 12.49
C ALA A 204 8.19 4.91 13.66
N GLY A 205 9.46 4.53 13.52
CA GLY A 205 10.16 3.72 14.52
C GLY A 205 9.82 2.23 14.47
N ALA A 206 9.13 1.69 15.45
CA ALA A 206 8.84 0.26 15.51
C ALA A 206 7.98 -0.24 14.34
N CYS A 207 8.34 -1.39 13.76
CA CYS A 207 7.60 -2.01 12.67
C CYS A 207 6.32 -2.70 13.19
N ALA A 208 5.34 -1.89 13.55
CA ALA A 208 4.02 -2.31 13.99
C ALA A 208 2.92 -1.55 13.21
N PRO A 209 1.74 -2.15 13.00
CA PRO A 209 0.68 -1.52 12.19
C PRO A 209 0.31 -0.10 12.63
N VAL A 210 0.30 0.18 13.92
CA VAL A 210 0.01 1.51 14.50
C VAL A 210 1.04 2.58 14.10
N HIS A 211 2.26 2.17 13.75
CA HIS A 211 3.35 3.06 13.34
C HIS A 211 3.54 3.11 11.83
N LEU A 212 2.68 2.46 11.05
CA LEU A 212 2.80 2.45 9.60
C LEU A 212 2.58 3.85 9.03
N LEU A 213 3.47 4.26 8.14
CA LEU A 213 3.47 5.55 7.45
C LEU A 213 3.14 5.41 5.98
N ALA A 214 3.74 4.41 5.34
CA ALA A 214 3.54 4.19 3.92
C ALA A 214 3.72 2.73 3.52
N VAL A 215 3.00 2.35 2.48
CA VAL A 215 3.13 1.09 1.74
C VAL A 215 3.52 1.44 0.32
N GLY A 216 4.68 1.01 -0.12
CA GLY A 216 5.20 1.29 -1.46
C GLY A 216 4.55 0.44 -2.54
N ALA A 217 4.77 0.82 -3.79
CA ALA A 217 4.45 -0.01 -4.93
C ALA A 217 5.15 -1.38 -4.81
N PRO A 218 4.46 -2.49 -5.10
CA PRO A 218 5.09 -3.81 -5.04
C PRO A 218 6.12 -3.97 -6.15
N LEU A 219 7.23 -4.61 -5.85
CA LEU A 219 8.24 -4.99 -6.82
C LEU A 219 7.95 -6.41 -7.33
N TYR A 220 7.94 -6.57 -8.66
CA TYR A 220 7.85 -7.87 -9.33
C TYR A 220 9.12 -8.07 -10.13
N LEU A 221 9.89 -9.07 -9.75
CA LEU A 221 11.26 -9.26 -10.17
C LEU A 221 11.37 -10.28 -11.31
N ASP A 222 12.25 -10.06 -12.26
CA ASP A 222 12.67 -11.05 -13.22
C ASP A 222 13.63 -12.10 -12.60
N LYS A 223 14.18 -12.99 -13.41
CA LYS A 223 15.10 -14.03 -12.92
C LYS A 223 16.44 -13.48 -12.43
N GLU A 224 16.77 -12.26 -12.83
CA GLU A 224 18.02 -11.57 -12.49
C GLU A 224 17.86 -10.65 -11.28
N GLY A 225 16.61 -10.54 -10.77
CA GLY A 225 16.30 -9.69 -9.62
C GLY A 225 16.09 -8.22 -9.99
N ASN A 226 15.74 -7.93 -11.25
CA ASN A 226 15.36 -6.59 -11.70
C ASN A 226 13.84 -6.40 -11.63
N GLY A 227 13.41 -5.18 -11.24
CA GLY A 227 12.00 -4.85 -11.09
C GLY A 227 11.74 -3.40 -10.74
#